data_94b3b850e2ea5edd4e60d0807896b397
#
_entry.id   94b3b850e2ea5edd4e60d0807896b397
#
_cell.length_a   1.000
_cell.length_b   1.000
_cell.length_c   1.000
_cell.angle_alpha   90.00
_cell.angle_beta   90.00
_cell.angle_gamma   90.00
#
_symmetry.space_group_name_H-M   'P 1'
#
loop_
_entity.id
_entity.type
_entity.pdbx_description
1 polymer ?
#
loop_
_entity_poly.entity_id
_entity_poly.type
_entity_poly.pdbx_seq_one_letter_code
_entity_poly.pdbx_strand_id
1 'polypeptide(L)'
;ANTSDGKPHFNKSMIVVPAKTPGISFSEPLDKLGMRSSTTAQVFFDNVRVPQRNLVGTEGMGFMMQMLQFQEERMWGAANAMGGMLNCIEKTIQYTRERTTFGQPLIDNQYIHFRFAELMTEVEALKALNYRACELHIAGEDVTQIASMAKLKAGRLTREVADSCLQFWGGNGFMNDNPAAQFYRDGRLVSIGGGADEIMLGIICKLMDTLPGKRK
;
A
#
# COMPACT_ATOMS: atom_id res chain seq x y z
N ALA A 1 17.98 -14.72 -2.45
CA ALA A 1 19.45 -14.80 -2.25
C ALA A 1 20.20 -14.59 -3.57
N ASN A 2 21.44 -14.11 -3.51
CA ASN A 2 22.35 -14.17 -4.66
C ASN A 2 22.87 -15.59 -4.77
N THR A 3 22.77 -16.20 -5.94
CA THR A 3 23.18 -17.58 -6.17
C THR A 3 24.31 -17.71 -7.21
N SER A 4 24.75 -16.57 -7.80
CA SER A 4 25.89 -16.53 -8.71
C SER A 4 26.51 -15.14 -8.73
N ASP A 5 27.70 -15.02 -9.34
CA ASP A 5 28.40 -13.75 -9.61
C ASP A 5 27.95 -13.09 -10.93
N GLY A 6 26.86 -13.51 -11.50
CA GLY A 6 26.29 -13.01 -12.73
C GLY A 6 25.74 -11.58 -12.65
N LYS A 7 25.13 -11.11 -13.75
CA LYS A 7 24.51 -9.76 -13.77
C LYS A 7 23.44 -9.61 -12.69
N PRO A 8 23.33 -8.45 -12.02
CA PRO A 8 22.47 -8.23 -10.82
C PRO A 8 21.00 -8.63 -10.98
N HIS A 9 20.45 -8.62 -12.20
CA HIS A 9 19.06 -9.01 -12.46
C HIS A 9 18.89 -10.50 -12.73
N PHE A 10 19.98 -11.25 -12.95
CA PHE A 10 19.98 -12.67 -13.29
C PHE A 10 20.81 -13.53 -12.34
N ASN A 11 21.15 -13.00 -11.18
CA ASN A 11 21.92 -13.69 -10.15
C ASN A 11 21.16 -13.90 -8.83
N LYS A 12 19.87 -13.62 -8.83
CA LYS A 12 19.02 -13.74 -7.65
C LYS A 12 18.03 -14.85 -7.81
N SER A 13 17.92 -15.70 -6.79
CA SER A 13 16.98 -16.81 -6.74
C SER A 13 16.02 -16.66 -5.58
N MET A 14 14.79 -17.11 -5.76
CA MET A 14 13.81 -17.25 -4.69
C MET A 14 13.95 -18.61 -4.04
N ILE A 15 14.01 -18.64 -2.73
CA ILE A 15 14.19 -19.87 -1.95
C ILE A 15 13.21 -19.87 -0.79
N VAL A 16 12.43 -20.93 -0.64
CA VAL A 16 11.56 -21.12 0.52
C VAL A 16 12.39 -21.62 1.70
N VAL A 17 12.38 -20.87 2.78
CA VAL A 17 13.08 -21.21 4.02
C VAL A 17 12.06 -21.32 5.14
N PRO A 18 11.79 -22.52 5.71
CA PRO A 18 10.91 -22.65 6.85
C PRO A 18 11.42 -21.85 8.06
N ALA A 19 10.55 -21.12 8.73
CA ALA A 19 10.96 -20.21 9.81
C ALA A 19 11.66 -20.87 11.01
N LYS A 20 11.46 -22.21 11.18
CA LYS A 20 12.11 -23.01 12.24
C LYS A 20 13.40 -23.69 11.77
N THR A 21 13.94 -23.31 10.61
CA THR A 21 15.21 -23.89 10.12
C THR A 21 16.35 -23.47 11.04
N PRO A 22 17.24 -24.40 11.45
CA PRO A 22 18.42 -24.06 12.24
C PRO A 22 19.25 -22.94 11.58
N GLY A 23 19.70 -21.96 12.39
CA GLY A 23 20.42 -20.79 11.92
C GLY A 23 19.53 -19.58 11.61
N ILE A 24 18.19 -19.70 11.73
CA ILE A 24 17.28 -18.55 11.67
C ILE A 24 17.00 -18.04 13.08
N SER A 25 17.09 -16.73 13.25
CA SER A 25 16.66 -16.05 14.46
C SER A 25 15.92 -14.74 14.12
N PHE A 26 15.15 -14.26 15.07
CA PHE A 26 14.33 -13.07 14.94
C PHE A 26 14.64 -12.09 16.07
N SER A 27 14.59 -10.79 15.77
CA SER A 27 14.58 -9.77 16.81
C SER A 27 13.27 -9.76 17.57
N GLU A 28 13.20 -9.01 18.67
CA GLU A 28 11.93 -8.59 19.25
C GLU A 28 11.09 -7.86 18.20
N PRO A 29 9.75 -7.94 18.32
CA PRO A 29 8.84 -7.21 17.45
C PRO A 29 9.11 -5.71 17.47
N LEU A 30 9.13 -5.09 16.28
CA LEU A 30 9.31 -3.65 16.15
C LEU A 30 8.03 -2.91 16.55
N ASP A 31 8.15 -1.85 17.35
CA ASP A 31 7.05 -0.93 17.65
C ASP A 31 6.79 -0.03 16.45
N LYS A 32 5.62 -0.19 15.83
CA LYS A 32 5.24 0.51 14.60
C LYS A 32 4.22 1.61 14.89
N LEU A 33 4.16 2.61 14.01
CA LEU A 33 3.14 3.67 14.05
C LEU A 33 1.72 3.09 13.97
N GLY A 34 1.50 2.15 13.05
CA GLY A 34 0.22 1.48 12.80
C GLY A 34 0.41 0.00 12.47
N MET A 35 -0.68 -0.67 12.02
CA MET A 35 -0.68 -2.11 11.73
C MET A 35 -0.11 -2.95 12.89
N ARG A 36 -0.47 -2.58 14.12
CA ARG A 36 0.12 -3.17 15.34
C ARG A 36 -0.30 -4.61 15.58
N SER A 37 -1.40 -5.07 14.99
CA SER A 37 -1.82 -6.47 15.01
C SER A 37 -0.98 -7.38 14.09
N SER A 38 -0.13 -6.80 13.24
CA SER A 38 0.79 -7.53 12.36
C SER A 38 2.22 -7.41 12.92
N THR A 39 2.85 -8.53 13.22
CA THR A 39 4.23 -8.56 13.72
C THR A 39 5.22 -8.26 12.61
N THR A 40 6.17 -7.37 12.89
CA THR A 40 7.32 -7.07 12.03
C THR A 40 8.58 -7.19 12.86
N ALA A 41 9.59 -7.91 12.37
CA ALA A 41 10.85 -8.13 13.07
C ALA A 41 12.02 -8.21 12.06
N GLN A 42 13.24 -8.06 12.55
CA GLN A 42 14.43 -8.38 11.77
C GLN A 42 14.60 -9.90 11.75
N VAL A 43 15.03 -10.44 10.61
CA VAL A 43 15.31 -11.86 10.44
C VAL A 43 16.79 -12.03 10.15
N PHE A 44 17.44 -12.90 10.91
CA PHE A 44 18.87 -13.19 10.77
C PHE A 44 19.06 -14.60 10.25
N PHE A 45 20.02 -14.76 9.35
CA PHE A 45 20.38 -16.04 8.73
C PHE A 45 21.86 -16.31 9.01
N ASP A 46 22.15 -17.36 9.76
CA ASP A 46 23.51 -17.81 10.07
C ASP A 46 23.70 -19.25 9.60
N ASN A 47 24.48 -19.43 8.54
CA ASN A 47 24.79 -20.75 7.94
C ASN A 47 23.54 -21.62 7.68
N VAL A 48 22.41 -21.00 7.32
CA VAL A 48 21.14 -21.69 7.07
C VAL A 48 21.28 -22.61 5.85
N ARG A 49 20.96 -23.88 6.04
CA ARG A 49 20.97 -24.89 4.97
C ARG A 49 19.56 -25.35 4.70
N VAL A 50 19.17 -25.33 3.43
CA VAL A 50 17.88 -25.84 2.95
C VAL A 50 18.07 -26.78 1.77
N PRO A 51 17.15 -27.75 1.56
CA PRO A 51 17.21 -28.61 0.39
C PRO A 51 17.09 -27.83 -0.91
N GLN A 52 17.78 -28.24 -1.96
CA GLN A 52 17.73 -27.59 -3.27
C GLN A 52 16.30 -27.54 -3.86
N ARG A 53 15.42 -28.49 -3.50
CA ARG A 53 14.01 -28.51 -3.89
C ARG A 53 13.21 -27.29 -3.38
N ASN A 54 13.76 -26.52 -2.44
CA ASN A 54 13.16 -25.29 -1.94
C ASN A 54 13.38 -24.08 -2.88
N LEU A 55 14.15 -24.26 -3.95
CA LEU A 55 14.26 -23.27 -5.01
C LEU A 55 12.89 -23.08 -5.69
N VAL A 56 12.45 -21.85 -5.83
CA VAL A 56 11.21 -21.50 -6.51
C VAL A 56 11.54 -21.10 -7.94
N GLY A 57 10.98 -21.82 -8.89
CA GLY A 57 11.22 -21.59 -10.31
C GLY A 57 12.66 -21.94 -10.74
N THR A 58 13.25 -21.10 -11.58
CA THR A 58 14.59 -21.29 -12.13
C THR A 58 15.61 -20.44 -11.40
N GLU A 59 16.79 -21.01 -11.13
CA GLU A 59 17.91 -20.29 -10.54
C GLU A 59 18.26 -19.02 -11.35
N GLY A 60 18.54 -17.94 -10.64
CA GLY A 60 18.85 -16.65 -11.23
C GLY A 60 17.64 -15.81 -11.66
N MET A 61 16.44 -16.38 -11.72
CA MET A 61 15.22 -15.71 -12.18
C MET A 61 14.38 -15.06 -11.08
N GLY A 62 14.82 -15.13 -9.82
CA GLY A 62 14.05 -14.63 -8.67
C GLY A 62 13.71 -13.15 -8.74
N PHE A 63 14.60 -12.30 -9.30
CA PHE A 63 14.31 -10.89 -9.48
C PHE A 63 13.19 -10.65 -10.52
N MET A 64 13.20 -11.39 -11.62
CA MET A 64 12.17 -11.27 -12.65
C MET A 64 10.79 -11.72 -12.13
N MET A 65 10.76 -12.83 -11.39
CA MET A 65 9.54 -13.31 -10.72
C MET A 65 8.97 -12.27 -9.77
N GLN A 66 9.82 -11.61 -8.98
CA GLN A 66 9.40 -10.55 -8.06
C GLN A 66 8.85 -9.33 -8.81
N MET A 67 9.43 -8.96 -9.95
CA MET A 67 8.92 -7.84 -10.76
C MET A 67 7.51 -8.11 -11.31
N LEU A 68 7.23 -9.34 -11.73
CA LEU A 68 5.89 -9.74 -12.17
C LEU A 68 4.89 -9.70 -11.01
N GLN A 69 5.23 -10.26 -9.86
CA GLN A 69 4.39 -10.25 -8.68
C GLN A 69 4.04 -8.83 -8.21
N PHE A 70 4.95 -7.87 -8.32
CA PHE A 70 4.69 -6.49 -7.91
C PHE A 70 3.54 -5.82 -8.66
N GLN A 71 3.19 -6.25 -9.86
CA GLN A 71 2.01 -5.72 -10.57
C GLN A 71 0.73 -6.09 -9.82
N GLU A 72 0.60 -7.37 -9.43
CA GLU A 72 -0.54 -7.87 -8.66
C GLU A 72 -0.60 -7.24 -7.27
N GLU A 73 0.52 -7.14 -6.57
CA GLU A 73 0.60 -6.51 -5.24
C GLU A 73 0.15 -5.04 -5.26
N ARG A 74 0.46 -4.28 -6.30
CA ARG A 74 0.04 -2.88 -6.46
C ARG A 74 -1.46 -2.76 -6.66
N MET A 75 -2.05 -3.60 -7.53
CA MET A 75 -3.49 -3.64 -7.74
C MET A 75 -4.23 -4.08 -6.47
N TRP A 76 -3.72 -5.12 -5.78
CA TRP A 76 -4.26 -5.55 -4.50
C TRP A 76 -4.17 -4.46 -3.44
N GLY A 77 -3.03 -3.78 -3.33
CA GLY A 77 -2.83 -2.67 -2.39
C GLY A 77 -3.80 -1.52 -2.63
N ALA A 78 -4.06 -1.17 -3.89
CA ALA A 78 -5.05 -0.16 -4.26
C ALA A 78 -6.48 -0.62 -3.89
N ALA A 79 -6.83 -1.87 -4.18
CA ALA A 79 -8.14 -2.44 -3.84
C ALA A 79 -8.38 -2.46 -2.32
N ASN A 80 -7.40 -2.93 -1.55
CA ASN A 80 -7.49 -3.00 -0.09
C ASN A 80 -7.65 -1.60 0.54
N ALA A 81 -6.93 -0.60 0.03
CA ALA A 81 -7.02 0.77 0.52
C ALA A 81 -8.43 1.38 0.34
N MET A 82 -9.13 1.04 -0.75
CA MET A 82 -10.49 1.54 -1.01
C MET A 82 -11.48 1.12 0.07
N GLY A 83 -11.44 -0.15 0.50
CA GLY A 83 -12.30 -0.64 1.58
C GLY A 83 -12.09 0.12 2.89
N GLY A 84 -10.82 0.40 3.23
CA GLY A 84 -10.47 1.22 4.41
C GLY A 84 -10.97 2.66 4.32
N MET A 85 -10.82 3.30 3.16
CA MET A 85 -11.30 4.66 2.92
C MET A 85 -12.82 4.76 3.03
N LEU A 86 -13.56 3.85 2.38
CA LEU A 86 -15.02 3.83 2.43
C LEU A 86 -15.53 3.66 3.86
N ASN A 87 -14.99 2.71 4.61
CA ASN A 87 -15.36 2.50 6.02
C ASN A 87 -15.05 3.72 6.90
N CYS A 88 -13.92 4.39 6.66
CA CYS A 88 -13.54 5.60 7.41
C CYS A 88 -14.52 6.75 7.12
N ILE A 89 -14.85 6.98 5.84
CA ILE A 89 -15.81 8.01 5.40
C ILE A 89 -17.20 7.72 6.00
N GLU A 90 -17.71 6.50 5.87
CA GLU A 90 -19.04 6.10 6.36
C GLU A 90 -19.19 6.34 7.86
N LYS A 91 -18.23 5.85 8.66
CA LYS A 91 -18.21 6.07 10.12
C LYS A 91 -18.15 7.55 10.48
N THR A 92 -17.41 8.34 9.69
CA THR A 92 -17.29 9.79 9.94
C THR A 92 -18.57 10.52 9.55
N ILE A 93 -19.24 10.12 8.47
CA ILE A 93 -20.57 10.64 8.09
C ILE A 93 -21.57 10.37 9.22
N GLN A 94 -21.61 9.13 9.75
CA GLN A 94 -22.48 8.78 10.86
C GLN A 94 -22.22 9.68 12.08
N TYR A 95 -20.95 9.78 12.49
CA TYR A 95 -20.57 10.63 13.62
C TYR A 95 -20.99 12.10 13.40
N THR A 96 -20.77 12.67 12.22
CA THR A 96 -21.11 14.07 11.93
C THR A 96 -22.62 14.34 11.88
N ARG A 97 -23.44 13.33 11.65
CA ARG A 97 -24.92 13.39 11.77
C ARG A 97 -25.38 13.43 13.21
N GLU A 98 -24.70 12.71 14.08
CA GLU A 98 -25.05 12.61 15.52
C GLU A 98 -24.46 13.79 16.33
N ARG A 99 -23.28 14.26 15.96
CA ARG A 99 -22.58 15.33 16.65
C ARG A 99 -23.22 16.69 16.37
N THR A 100 -23.77 17.33 17.40
CA THR A 100 -24.35 18.68 17.32
C THR A 100 -23.35 19.73 17.80
N THR A 101 -23.19 20.81 17.02
CA THR A 101 -22.40 22.00 17.35
C THR A 101 -23.16 23.23 16.93
N PHE A 102 -23.15 24.29 17.76
CA PHE A 102 -23.86 25.54 17.47
C PHE A 102 -25.35 25.35 17.12
N GLY A 103 -25.99 24.35 17.72
CA GLY A 103 -27.44 24.11 17.57
C GLY A 103 -27.85 23.27 16.34
N GLN A 104 -26.90 22.74 15.55
CA GLN A 104 -27.19 21.93 14.37
C GLN A 104 -26.20 20.75 14.26
N PRO A 105 -26.58 19.63 13.57
CA PRO A 105 -25.68 18.55 13.25
C PRO A 105 -24.41 19.04 12.52
N LEU A 106 -23.27 18.46 12.84
CA LEU A 106 -22.00 18.88 12.26
C LEU A 106 -21.98 18.74 10.75
N ILE A 107 -22.67 17.72 10.21
CA ILE A 107 -22.77 17.46 8.76
C ILE A 107 -23.49 18.57 7.98
N ASP A 108 -24.33 19.39 8.64
CA ASP A 108 -25.05 20.50 7.98
C ASP A 108 -24.11 21.65 7.56
N ASN A 109 -22.88 21.66 8.05
CA ASN A 109 -21.87 22.58 7.55
C ASN A 109 -21.47 22.22 6.11
N GLN A 110 -21.62 23.19 5.20
CA GLN A 110 -21.34 23.00 3.76
C GLN A 110 -19.92 22.46 3.50
N TYR A 111 -18.93 22.97 4.23
CA TYR A 111 -17.56 22.48 4.13
C TYR A 111 -17.45 20.98 4.37
N ILE A 112 -18.19 20.43 5.33
CA ILE A 112 -18.11 19.02 5.72
C ILE A 112 -18.77 18.11 4.69
N HIS A 113 -20.02 18.39 4.32
CA HIS A 113 -20.72 17.54 3.35
C HIS A 113 -20.16 17.66 1.92
N PHE A 114 -19.66 18.83 1.53
CA PHE A 114 -18.94 18.98 0.26
C PHE A 114 -17.64 18.17 0.26
N ARG A 115 -16.90 18.20 1.36
CA ARG A 115 -15.67 17.42 1.47
C ARG A 115 -15.92 15.91 1.35
N PHE A 116 -16.99 15.38 1.94
CA PHE A 116 -17.37 13.99 1.73
C PHE A 116 -17.68 13.68 0.26
N ALA A 117 -18.35 14.57 -0.43
CA ALA A 117 -18.66 14.39 -1.86
C ALA A 117 -17.37 14.35 -2.72
N GLU A 118 -16.41 15.24 -2.45
CA GLU A 118 -15.09 15.23 -3.09
C GLU A 118 -14.34 13.91 -2.84
N LEU A 119 -14.23 13.49 -1.57
CA LEU A 119 -13.53 12.27 -1.20
C LEU A 119 -14.16 11.03 -1.85
N MET A 120 -15.49 10.93 -1.85
CA MET A 120 -16.21 9.82 -2.49
C MET A 120 -15.99 9.81 -4.01
N THR A 121 -15.99 10.97 -4.66
CA THR A 121 -15.70 11.08 -6.10
C THR A 121 -14.30 10.56 -6.41
N GLU A 122 -13.30 10.92 -5.60
CA GLU A 122 -11.92 10.46 -5.76
C GLU A 122 -11.76 8.95 -5.50
N VAL A 123 -12.52 8.38 -4.55
CA VAL A 123 -12.53 6.94 -4.30
C VAL A 123 -13.13 6.18 -5.50
N GLU A 124 -14.22 6.67 -6.08
CA GLU A 124 -14.83 6.06 -7.28
C GLU A 124 -13.89 6.18 -8.50
N ALA A 125 -13.18 7.30 -8.66
CA ALA A 125 -12.17 7.44 -9.72
C ALA A 125 -11.00 6.44 -9.54
N LEU A 126 -10.52 6.23 -8.32
CA LEU A 126 -9.52 5.20 -8.01
C LEU A 126 -10.05 3.79 -8.31
N LYS A 127 -11.30 3.52 -7.95
CA LYS A 127 -11.96 2.24 -8.20
C LYS A 127 -12.02 1.92 -9.70
N ALA A 128 -12.46 2.88 -10.51
CA ALA A 128 -12.49 2.74 -11.97
C ALA A 128 -11.08 2.47 -12.55
N LEU A 129 -10.06 3.20 -12.07
CA LEU A 129 -8.67 3.01 -12.49
C LEU A 129 -8.16 1.60 -12.15
N ASN A 130 -8.45 1.12 -10.93
CA ASN A 130 -8.00 -0.20 -10.48
C ASN A 130 -8.74 -1.34 -11.21
N TYR A 131 -10.05 -1.21 -11.45
CA TYR A 131 -10.80 -2.17 -12.26
C TYR A 131 -10.24 -2.25 -13.68
N ARG A 132 -9.92 -1.11 -14.28
CA ARG A 132 -9.29 -1.10 -15.61
C ARG A 132 -7.93 -1.83 -15.61
N ALA A 133 -7.13 -1.67 -14.56
CA ALA A 133 -5.88 -2.42 -14.41
C ALA A 133 -6.13 -3.94 -14.32
N CYS A 134 -7.15 -4.36 -13.56
CA CYS A 134 -7.52 -5.77 -13.44
C CYS A 134 -8.00 -6.35 -14.79
N GLU A 135 -8.83 -5.65 -15.54
CA GLU A 135 -9.29 -6.08 -16.87
C GLU A 135 -8.13 -6.31 -17.84
N LEU A 136 -7.19 -5.38 -17.89
CA LEU A 136 -5.99 -5.49 -18.73
C LEU A 136 -5.12 -6.67 -18.29
N HIS A 137 -4.95 -6.86 -16.98
CA HIS A 137 -4.19 -7.98 -16.43
C HIS A 137 -4.81 -9.34 -16.80
N ILE A 138 -6.14 -9.46 -16.69
CA ILE A 138 -6.89 -10.65 -17.11
C ILE A 138 -6.73 -10.91 -18.62
N ALA A 139 -6.63 -9.85 -19.43
CA ALA A 139 -6.37 -9.95 -20.85
C ALA A 139 -4.91 -10.32 -21.19
N GLY A 140 -4.03 -10.45 -20.19
CA GLY A 140 -2.61 -10.80 -20.39
C GLY A 140 -1.73 -9.61 -20.79
N GLU A 141 -2.20 -8.38 -20.64
CA GLU A 141 -1.44 -7.19 -20.97
C GLU A 141 -0.50 -6.75 -19.83
N ASP A 142 0.57 -6.01 -20.17
CA ASP A 142 1.45 -5.40 -19.18
C ASP A 142 0.73 -4.24 -18.46
N VAL A 143 0.48 -4.42 -17.17
CA VAL A 143 -0.21 -3.43 -16.34
C VAL A 143 0.73 -2.63 -15.44
N THR A 144 2.05 -2.70 -15.66
CA THR A 144 3.05 -2.04 -14.80
C THR A 144 2.75 -0.55 -14.60
N GLN A 145 2.38 0.16 -15.66
CA GLN A 145 2.10 1.60 -15.59
C GLN A 145 0.81 1.89 -14.84
N ILE A 146 -0.29 1.28 -15.27
CA ILE A 146 -1.62 1.57 -14.68
C ILE A 146 -1.73 1.08 -13.23
N ALA A 147 -1.14 -0.07 -12.89
CA ALA A 147 -1.06 -0.56 -11.51
C ALA A 147 -0.23 0.38 -10.62
N SER A 148 0.86 0.95 -11.15
CA SER A 148 1.66 1.95 -10.44
C SER A 148 0.88 3.25 -10.23
N MET A 149 0.09 3.69 -11.22
CA MET A 149 -0.82 4.85 -11.09
C MET A 149 -1.91 4.61 -10.04
N ALA A 150 -2.55 3.44 -10.05
CA ALA A 150 -3.58 3.08 -9.07
C ALA A 150 -3.00 3.06 -7.65
N LYS A 151 -1.83 2.46 -7.46
CA LYS A 151 -1.14 2.40 -6.17
C LYS A 151 -0.73 3.77 -5.66
N LEU A 152 -0.17 4.64 -6.52
CA LEU A 152 0.18 6.02 -6.19
C LEU A 152 -1.05 6.82 -5.75
N LYS A 153 -2.14 6.74 -6.54
CA LYS A 153 -3.41 7.41 -6.21
C LYS A 153 -3.97 6.89 -4.89
N ALA A 154 -3.97 5.57 -4.67
CA ALA A 154 -4.44 4.95 -3.43
C ALA A 154 -3.67 5.47 -2.21
N GLY A 155 -2.33 5.53 -2.26
CA GLY A 155 -1.51 6.03 -1.17
C GLY A 155 -1.80 7.48 -0.80
N ARG A 156 -1.91 8.35 -1.80
CA ARG A 156 -2.20 9.77 -1.61
C ARG A 156 -3.62 9.99 -1.09
N LEU A 157 -4.59 9.36 -1.71
CA LEU A 157 -6.01 9.50 -1.33
C LEU A 157 -6.27 8.93 0.08
N THR A 158 -5.62 7.82 0.46
CA THR A 158 -5.73 7.29 1.83
C THR A 158 -5.33 8.32 2.88
N ARG A 159 -4.23 9.06 2.65
CA ARG A 159 -3.81 10.13 3.57
C ARG A 159 -4.81 11.27 3.62
N GLU A 160 -5.34 11.67 2.47
CA GLU A 160 -6.31 12.75 2.33
C GLU A 160 -7.64 12.41 3.02
N VAL A 161 -8.15 11.20 2.83
CA VAL A 161 -9.34 10.69 3.52
C VAL A 161 -9.10 10.61 5.03
N ALA A 162 -7.97 10.02 5.43
CA ALA A 162 -7.66 9.86 6.84
C ALA A 162 -7.56 11.20 7.59
N ASP A 163 -6.87 12.17 7.00
CA ASP A 163 -6.70 13.50 7.56
C ASP A 163 -8.04 14.26 7.66
N SER A 164 -8.82 14.27 6.59
CA SER A 164 -10.14 14.94 6.55
C SER A 164 -11.10 14.32 7.56
N CYS A 165 -11.19 12.99 7.61
CA CYS A 165 -12.05 12.29 8.57
C CYS A 165 -11.61 12.55 10.00
N LEU A 166 -10.34 12.44 10.31
CA LEU A 166 -9.80 12.70 11.66
C LEU A 166 -10.12 14.14 12.10
N GLN A 167 -9.99 15.12 11.21
CA GLN A 167 -10.33 16.51 11.49
C GLN A 167 -11.82 16.66 11.87
N PHE A 168 -12.73 15.97 11.19
CA PHE A 168 -14.17 16.06 11.48
C PHE A 168 -14.57 15.39 12.80
N TRP A 169 -13.79 14.43 13.28
CA TRP A 169 -13.94 13.86 14.61
C TRP A 169 -13.50 14.84 15.72
N GLY A 170 -12.76 15.91 15.39
CA GLY A 170 -12.27 16.90 16.34
C GLY A 170 -11.43 16.27 17.46
N GLY A 171 -11.62 16.69 18.71
CA GLY A 171 -10.88 16.13 19.85
C GLY A 171 -11.03 14.61 20.02
N ASN A 172 -12.19 14.04 19.67
CA ASN A 172 -12.39 12.59 19.68
C ASN A 172 -11.50 11.87 18.64
N GLY A 173 -11.21 12.52 17.51
CA GLY A 173 -10.30 12.00 16.50
C GLY A 173 -8.85 11.88 16.97
N PHE A 174 -8.48 12.57 18.05
CA PHE A 174 -7.12 12.51 18.61
C PHE A 174 -6.92 11.38 19.62
N MET A 175 -7.97 10.61 19.91
CA MET A 175 -7.90 9.46 20.82
C MET A 175 -7.47 8.19 20.07
N ASN A 176 -6.64 7.37 20.71
CA ASN A 176 -6.07 6.16 20.10
C ASN A 176 -7.11 5.09 19.73
N ASP A 177 -8.21 5.01 20.44
CA ASP A 177 -9.33 4.09 20.23
C ASP A 177 -10.31 4.57 19.14
N ASN A 178 -10.14 5.78 18.64
CA ASN A 178 -10.97 6.33 17.57
C ASN A 178 -10.67 5.63 16.23
N PRO A 179 -11.70 5.23 15.47
CA PRO A 179 -11.51 4.52 14.21
C PRO A 179 -10.81 5.37 13.13
N ALA A 180 -11.02 6.69 13.10
CA ALA A 180 -10.33 7.58 12.17
C ALA A 180 -8.85 7.73 12.56
N ALA A 181 -8.53 7.81 13.85
CA ALA A 181 -7.14 7.82 14.34
C ALA A 181 -6.42 6.50 14.01
N GLN A 182 -7.09 5.36 14.15
CA GLN A 182 -6.54 4.08 13.75
C GLN A 182 -6.28 4.07 12.23
N PHE A 183 -7.25 4.45 11.43
CA PHE A 183 -7.11 4.49 9.98
C PHE A 183 -6.00 5.45 9.53
N TYR A 184 -5.84 6.59 10.20
CA TYR A 184 -4.76 7.55 9.93
C TYR A 184 -3.37 6.92 10.13
N ARG A 185 -3.18 6.18 11.22
CA ARG A 185 -1.90 5.50 11.51
C ARG A 185 -1.65 4.33 10.56
N ASP A 186 -2.64 3.46 10.37
CA ASP A 186 -2.52 2.24 9.56
C ASP A 186 -2.42 2.58 8.07
N GLY A 187 -3.25 3.50 7.59
CA GLY A 187 -3.32 3.93 6.20
C GLY A 187 -2.06 4.66 5.71
N ARG A 188 -1.25 5.21 6.65
CA ARG A 188 0.01 5.86 6.27
C ARG A 188 0.97 4.91 5.53
N LEU A 189 0.89 3.62 5.82
CA LEU A 189 1.71 2.60 5.18
C LEU A 189 1.46 2.48 3.68
N VAL A 190 0.26 2.77 3.19
CA VAL A 190 -0.11 2.64 1.76
C VAL A 190 0.78 3.50 0.84
N SER A 191 1.28 4.64 1.32
CA SER A 191 2.25 5.48 0.58
C SER A 191 3.72 5.03 0.72
N ILE A 192 4.00 3.99 1.51
CA ILE A 192 5.36 3.54 1.83
C ILE A 192 5.57 2.10 1.37
N GLY A 193 4.71 1.18 1.81
CA GLY A 193 4.80 -0.26 1.51
C GLY A 193 4.40 -0.58 0.08
N GLY A 194 4.88 -1.70 -0.46
CA GLY A 194 4.61 -2.12 -1.86
C GLY A 194 5.20 -1.17 -2.92
N GLY A 195 6.17 -0.34 -2.53
CA GLY A 195 6.80 0.72 -3.31
C GLY A 195 6.30 2.11 -2.90
N ALA A 196 7.22 2.95 -2.41
CA ALA A 196 6.90 4.32 -2.02
C ALA A 196 6.32 5.15 -3.18
N ASP A 197 5.61 6.22 -2.87
CA ASP A 197 5.02 7.12 -3.87
C ASP A 197 6.06 7.58 -4.89
N GLU A 198 7.30 7.86 -4.46
CA GLU A 198 8.42 8.29 -5.31
C GLU A 198 8.86 7.18 -6.27
N ILE A 199 8.82 5.92 -5.83
CA ILE A 199 9.12 4.77 -6.70
C ILE A 199 8.03 4.61 -7.75
N MET A 200 6.76 4.77 -7.38
CA MET A 200 5.65 4.74 -8.33
C MET A 200 5.79 5.86 -9.39
N LEU A 201 6.10 7.07 -8.96
CA LEU A 201 6.36 8.19 -9.87
C LEU A 201 7.53 7.89 -10.82
N GLY A 202 8.64 7.35 -10.30
CA GLY A 202 9.80 6.98 -11.12
C GLY A 202 9.46 5.93 -12.19
N ILE A 203 8.63 4.92 -11.85
CA ILE A 203 8.18 3.89 -12.80
C ILE A 203 7.28 4.51 -13.88
N ILE A 204 6.31 5.33 -13.47
CA ILE A 204 5.39 6.01 -14.39
C ILE A 204 6.17 6.91 -15.34
N CYS A 205 7.06 7.75 -14.85
CA CYS A 205 7.91 8.62 -15.67
C CYS A 205 8.80 7.84 -16.64
N LYS A 206 9.35 6.70 -16.20
CA LYS A 206 10.14 5.82 -17.07
C LYS A 206 9.32 5.28 -18.24
N LEU A 207 8.10 4.84 -17.96
CA LEU A 207 7.21 4.26 -19.00
C LEU A 207 6.58 5.33 -19.90
N MET A 208 6.53 6.58 -19.45
CA MET A 208 6.14 7.75 -20.24
C MET A 208 7.31 8.39 -21.02
N ASP A 209 8.53 7.84 -20.87
CA ASP A 209 9.77 8.40 -21.45
C ASP A 209 10.01 9.88 -21.07
N THR A 210 9.67 10.25 -19.82
CA THR A 210 9.81 11.63 -19.32
C THR A 210 10.98 11.80 -18.35
N LEU A 211 11.76 10.74 -18.07
CA LEU A 211 12.96 10.86 -17.24
C LEU A 211 14.06 11.65 -17.97
N PRO A 212 14.82 12.49 -17.26
CA PRO A 212 15.93 13.18 -17.86
C PRO A 212 16.93 12.16 -18.43
N GLY A 213 17.28 12.32 -19.70
CA GLY A 213 18.31 11.50 -20.36
C GLY A 213 19.64 11.62 -19.61
N LYS A 214 20.48 10.57 -19.69
CA LYS A 214 21.86 10.69 -19.21
C LYS A 214 22.50 11.87 -19.98
N ARG A 215 22.78 12.96 -19.26
CA ARG A 215 23.62 14.03 -19.82
C ARG A 215 24.94 13.38 -20.21
N LYS A 216 25.23 13.32 -21.53
CA LYS A 216 26.53 12.88 -22.06
C LYS A 216 27.58 13.87 -21.66
#